data_cfa7e9a67631bf7a3d02afcb903d1924
#
_entry.id   cfa7e9a67631bf7a3d02afcb903d1924
#
_cell.length_a   1.000
_cell.length_b   1.000
_cell.length_c   1.000
_cell.angle_alpha   90.00
_cell.angle_beta   90.00
_cell.angle_gamma   90.00
#
_symmetry.space_group_name_H-M   'P 1'
#
loop_
_entity.id
_entity.type
_entity.pdbx_description
1 polymer ?
#
loop_
_entity_poly.entity_id
_entity_poly.type
_entity_poly.pdbx_seq_one_letter_code
_entity_poly.pdbx_strand_id
1 'polypeptide(L)'
;MKTSRGYIFTAFVAVFAGTFAFSAIAPAHAQQRKSLRWATSAVGSYGYNVAAAMTKLVEEALGGEYTVTVQPYTSPTVAMKSVMDGNGEIAYTADIGMTEFHQRIGGFKGYKPKMPEIVHSWYAYPMESIMATTAARAAQFKCWKDFSGKPVFYTNAGFMNWLNWQRIYKALGYEFKHVQIDLKANADALQAGSIVGSATYTTAGRSLAAYWKETELRMDIRIINPCPEEVAKIKAAGLAVVEVDPKQAFSKDVGVKTAVGVPILFGYNVGLNISENIVYKLLGAFYKNKDNLAKTDPGFTPMAKDFIGMQVQGINANPDIAVHPGLARFLKEHKAWSEKWKIAG
;
A
#
# COMPACT_ATOMS: atom_id res chain seq x y z
N MET A 1 46.91 -22.57 -86.33
CA MET A 1 48.11 -21.69 -86.26
C MET A 1 48.21 -21.10 -84.84
N LYS A 2 49.46 -21.19 -84.27
CA LYS A 2 49.94 -20.61 -83.00
C LYS A 2 49.40 -21.21 -81.73
N THR A 3 49.96 -22.17 -81.09
CA THR A 3 51.14 -22.31 -80.16
C THR A 3 51.23 -21.20 -79.10
N SER A 4 51.11 -21.55 -77.82
CA SER A 4 52.00 -21.14 -76.74
C SER A 4 51.64 -21.86 -75.45
N ARG A 5 52.48 -22.71 -75.08
CA ARG A 5 53.47 -22.81 -73.98
C ARG A 5 52.88 -22.58 -72.56
N GLY A 6 52.95 -23.68 -71.85
CA GLY A 6 52.68 -23.77 -70.42
C GLY A 6 53.80 -23.18 -69.58
N TYR A 7 53.43 -22.83 -68.40
CA TYR A 7 54.28 -22.70 -67.20
C TYR A 7 53.70 -23.45 -66.06
N ILE A 8 54.43 -24.43 -65.60
CA ILE A 8 54.13 -25.17 -64.34
C ILE A 8 54.67 -24.31 -63.24
N PHE A 9 53.78 -23.86 -62.34
CA PHE A 9 54.17 -23.26 -61.07
C PHE A 9 53.85 -24.24 -59.96
N THR A 10 54.90 -24.80 -59.36
CA THR A 10 54.85 -25.65 -58.19
C THR A 10 54.69 -24.73 -56.99
N ALA A 11 53.51 -24.72 -56.38
CA ALA A 11 53.28 -24.00 -55.14
C ALA A 11 53.42 -24.96 -53.94
N PHE A 12 54.39 -24.66 -53.11
CA PHE A 12 54.60 -25.28 -51.80
C PHE A 12 53.45 -24.87 -50.89
N VAL A 13 52.61 -25.81 -50.41
CA VAL A 13 51.62 -25.58 -49.38
C VAL A 13 52.24 -25.86 -48.00
N ALA A 14 52.59 -24.81 -47.29
CA ALA A 14 52.95 -24.90 -45.85
C ALA A 14 51.70 -25.05 -45.03
N VAL A 15 51.51 -26.24 -44.47
CA VAL A 15 50.40 -26.50 -43.49
C VAL A 15 50.80 -25.90 -42.14
N PHE A 16 50.24 -24.76 -41.81
CA PHE A 16 50.27 -24.20 -40.44
C PHE A 16 49.19 -24.89 -39.64
N ALA A 17 49.54 -25.86 -38.80
CA ALA A 17 48.64 -26.43 -37.78
C ALA A 17 48.55 -25.45 -36.62
N GLY A 18 47.60 -24.51 -36.70
CA GLY A 18 47.21 -23.65 -35.59
C GLY A 18 46.28 -24.42 -34.64
N THR A 19 46.79 -24.81 -33.49
CA THR A 19 45.98 -25.32 -32.38
C THR A 19 45.12 -24.19 -31.84
N PHE A 20 43.86 -24.10 -32.28
CA PHE A 20 42.82 -23.28 -31.62
C PHE A 20 42.44 -23.94 -30.29
N ALA A 21 43.00 -23.43 -29.19
CA ALA A 21 42.49 -23.71 -27.87
C ALA A 21 41.08 -23.09 -27.74
N PHE A 22 40.04 -23.89 -27.93
CA PHE A 22 38.67 -23.52 -27.54
C PHE A 22 38.64 -23.42 -26.03
N SER A 23 38.82 -22.19 -25.48
CA SER A 23 38.42 -21.90 -24.10
C SER A 23 36.92 -22.09 -24.02
N ALA A 24 36.49 -23.21 -23.46
CA ALA A 24 35.08 -23.42 -23.14
C ALA A 24 34.68 -22.34 -22.11
N ILE A 25 34.09 -21.26 -22.60
CA ILE A 25 33.36 -20.31 -21.75
C ILE A 25 32.18 -21.11 -21.19
N ALA A 26 32.35 -21.66 -19.98
CA ALA A 26 31.24 -22.25 -19.26
C ALA A 26 30.12 -21.18 -19.19
N PRO A 27 28.88 -21.49 -19.62
CA PRO A 27 27.79 -20.55 -19.45
C PRO A 27 27.70 -20.22 -17.98
N ALA A 28 27.92 -18.95 -17.62
CA ALA A 28 27.60 -18.47 -16.29
C ALA A 28 26.11 -18.77 -16.11
N HIS A 29 25.79 -19.77 -15.29
CA HIS A 29 24.43 -20.03 -14.88
C HIS A 29 23.94 -18.75 -14.20
N ALA A 30 23.20 -17.92 -14.93
CA ALA A 30 22.49 -16.81 -14.35
C ALA A 30 21.55 -17.44 -13.30
N GLN A 31 21.91 -17.29 -12.04
CA GLN A 31 21.11 -17.81 -10.94
C GLN A 31 19.71 -17.21 -11.09
N GLN A 32 18.73 -18.06 -11.37
CA GLN A 32 17.35 -17.63 -11.58
C GLN A 32 16.85 -16.98 -10.29
N ARG A 33 16.61 -15.66 -10.35
CA ARG A 33 16.12 -14.90 -9.20
C ARG A 33 14.77 -15.45 -8.75
N LYS A 34 14.58 -15.54 -7.45
CA LYS A 34 13.28 -15.89 -6.87
C LYS A 34 12.29 -14.76 -7.09
N SER A 35 11.02 -15.07 -7.31
CA SER A 35 9.98 -14.06 -7.40
C SER A 35 9.48 -13.69 -6.01
N LEU A 36 9.32 -12.37 -5.77
CA LEU A 36 8.64 -11.82 -4.60
C LEU A 36 7.47 -10.98 -5.13
N ARG A 37 6.26 -11.52 -5.05
CA ARG A 37 5.06 -10.88 -5.58
C ARG A 37 4.42 -10.04 -4.49
N TRP A 38 4.28 -8.76 -4.77
CA TRP A 38 3.76 -7.77 -3.85
C TRP A 38 2.33 -7.40 -4.22
N ALA A 39 1.36 -8.01 -3.56
CA ALA A 39 -0.06 -7.80 -3.80
C ALA A 39 -0.51 -6.46 -3.21
N THR A 40 -1.09 -5.61 -4.05
CA THR A 40 -1.56 -4.27 -3.70
C THR A 40 -3.01 -4.05 -4.11
N SER A 41 -3.54 -2.86 -3.85
CA SER A 41 -4.83 -2.43 -4.42
C SER A 41 -4.69 -1.99 -5.89
N ALA A 42 -5.79 -1.53 -6.48
CA ALA A 42 -5.87 -1.21 -7.91
C ALA A 42 -4.81 -0.19 -8.35
N VAL A 43 -4.44 -0.25 -9.63
CA VAL A 43 -3.57 0.74 -10.29
C VAL A 43 -4.12 2.15 -10.07
N GLY A 44 -3.26 3.09 -9.72
CA GLY A 44 -3.62 4.47 -9.39
C GLY A 44 -4.06 4.68 -7.94
N SER A 45 -4.21 3.62 -7.14
CA SER A 45 -4.34 3.74 -5.70
C SER A 45 -3.01 4.13 -5.06
N TYR A 46 -3.08 4.73 -3.87
CA TYR A 46 -1.87 5.12 -3.14
C TYR A 46 -0.97 3.91 -2.84
N GLY A 47 -1.54 2.81 -2.34
CA GLY A 47 -0.77 1.61 -2.00
C GLY A 47 -0.05 0.96 -3.19
N TYR A 48 -0.64 1.01 -4.40
CA TYR A 48 0.03 0.53 -5.61
C TYR A 48 1.25 1.40 -5.95
N ASN A 49 1.09 2.72 -5.97
CA ASN A 49 2.17 3.65 -6.32
C ASN A 49 3.34 3.57 -5.34
N VAL A 50 3.04 3.47 -4.05
CA VAL A 50 4.03 3.34 -2.98
C VAL A 50 4.81 2.03 -3.10
N ALA A 51 4.13 0.89 -3.32
CA ALA A 51 4.79 -0.39 -3.52
C ALA A 51 5.71 -0.35 -4.74
N ALA A 52 5.25 0.20 -5.86
CA ALA A 52 6.04 0.35 -7.08
C ALA A 52 7.31 1.18 -6.85
N ALA A 53 7.22 2.27 -6.07
CA ALA A 53 8.37 3.12 -5.74
C ALA A 53 9.42 2.41 -4.85
N MET A 54 9.01 1.39 -4.10
CA MET A 54 9.88 0.67 -3.16
C MET A 54 10.50 -0.61 -3.71
N THR A 55 10.08 -1.09 -4.90
CA THR A 55 10.55 -2.39 -5.44
C THR A 55 12.06 -2.49 -5.51
N LYS A 56 12.72 -1.46 -6.03
CA LYS A 56 14.18 -1.43 -6.17
C LYS A 56 14.88 -1.53 -4.81
N LEU A 57 14.39 -0.82 -3.81
CA LEU A 57 14.96 -0.87 -2.46
C LEU A 57 14.84 -2.28 -1.85
N VAL A 58 13.72 -2.96 -2.10
CA VAL A 58 13.50 -4.34 -1.64
C VAL A 58 14.45 -5.31 -2.34
N GLU A 59 14.62 -5.20 -3.66
CA GLU A 59 15.56 -6.03 -4.44
C GLU A 59 17.01 -5.84 -3.97
N GLU A 60 17.43 -4.60 -3.74
CA GLU A 60 18.75 -4.26 -3.22
C GLU A 60 18.96 -4.81 -1.79
N ALA A 61 17.95 -4.69 -0.92
CA ALA A 61 18.01 -5.21 0.45
C ALA A 61 18.17 -6.73 0.51
N LEU A 62 17.64 -7.43 -0.49
CA LEU A 62 17.73 -8.88 -0.64
C LEU A 62 18.93 -9.34 -1.49
N GLY A 63 19.89 -8.45 -1.77
CA GLY A 63 21.14 -8.77 -2.48
C GLY A 63 20.95 -9.22 -3.91
N GLY A 64 19.85 -8.86 -4.56
CA GLY A 64 19.53 -9.25 -5.94
C GLY A 64 19.10 -10.71 -6.12
N GLU A 65 18.91 -11.46 -5.04
CA GLU A 65 18.40 -12.84 -5.09
C GLU A 65 16.92 -12.91 -5.53
N TYR A 66 16.21 -11.80 -5.40
CA TYR A 66 14.78 -11.70 -5.69
C TYR A 66 14.50 -10.66 -6.78
N THR A 67 13.48 -10.94 -7.57
CA THR A 67 12.82 -9.94 -8.43
C THR A 67 11.47 -9.62 -7.82
N VAL A 68 11.19 -8.34 -7.60
CA VAL A 68 9.95 -7.86 -7.00
C VAL A 68 8.95 -7.47 -8.08
N THR A 69 7.77 -8.07 -8.04
CA THR A 69 6.67 -7.75 -8.96
C THR A 69 5.46 -7.23 -8.20
N VAL A 70 5.08 -5.99 -8.47
CA VAL A 70 3.84 -5.41 -7.90
C VAL A 70 2.64 -5.94 -8.66
N GLN A 71 1.73 -6.59 -7.94
CA GLN A 71 0.49 -7.17 -8.48
C GLN A 71 -0.71 -6.37 -8.00
N PRO A 72 -1.41 -5.64 -8.89
CA PRO A 72 -2.61 -4.92 -8.53
C PRO A 72 -3.82 -5.85 -8.44
N TYR A 73 -4.62 -5.66 -7.40
CA TYR A 73 -5.92 -6.31 -7.20
C TYR A 73 -7.01 -5.24 -7.08
N THR A 74 -8.26 -5.65 -7.21
CA THR A 74 -9.40 -4.72 -7.13
C THR A 74 -9.54 -4.04 -5.77
N SER A 75 -9.01 -4.64 -4.70
CA SER A 75 -9.00 -4.05 -3.36
C SER A 75 -7.91 -4.68 -2.47
N PRO A 76 -7.51 -4.03 -1.36
CA PRO A 76 -6.62 -4.63 -0.37
C PRO A 76 -7.16 -5.94 0.23
N THR A 77 -8.48 -6.06 0.42
CA THR A 77 -9.11 -7.32 0.88
C THR A 77 -8.86 -8.47 -0.09
N VAL A 78 -8.96 -8.21 -1.40
CA VAL A 78 -8.66 -9.21 -2.43
C VAL A 78 -7.15 -9.50 -2.49
N ALA A 79 -6.30 -8.49 -2.34
CA ALA A 79 -4.85 -8.66 -2.27
C ALA A 79 -4.44 -9.56 -1.09
N MET A 80 -5.00 -9.33 0.10
CA MET A 80 -4.78 -10.18 1.28
C MET A 80 -5.17 -11.64 1.00
N LYS A 81 -6.38 -11.87 0.46
CA LYS A 81 -6.85 -13.23 0.09
C LYS A 81 -5.91 -13.88 -0.93
N SER A 82 -5.48 -13.14 -1.94
CA SER A 82 -4.58 -13.64 -2.98
C SER A 82 -3.25 -14.15 -2.39
N VAL A 83 -2.65 -13.41 -1.46
CA VAL A 83 -1.44 -13.85 -0.75
C VAL A 83 -1.71 -15.10 0.07
N MET A 84 -2.80 -15.14 0.80
CA MET A 84 -3.17 -16.30 1.62
C MET A 84 -3.67 -17.51 0.80
N ASP A 85 -3.95 -17.33 -0.48
CA ASP A 85 -4.19 -18.41 -1.44
C ASP A 85 -2.92 -18.88 -2.15
N GLY A 86 -1.75 -18.28 -1.88
CA GLY A 86 -0.46 -18.62 -2.45
C GLY A 86 -0.11 -17.88 -3.75
N ASN A 87 -0.87 -16.84 -4.10
CA ASN A 87 -0.64 -16.06 -5.32
C ASN A 87 0.21 -14.79 -5.09
N GLY A 88 0.84 -14.66 -3.94
CA GLY A 88 1.72 -13.56 -3.58
C GLY A 88 2.45 -13.81 -2.26
N GLU A 89 3.42 -12.98 -1.96
CA GLU A 89 4.25 -13.09 -0.75
C GLU A 89 4.02 -11.93 0.23
N ILE A 90 3.77 -10.72 -0.27
CA ILE A 90 3.55 -9.52 0.54
C ILE A 90 2.14 -9.01 0.27
N ALA A 91 1.36 -8.78 1.31
CA ALA A 91 0.01 -8.25 1.21
C ALA A 91 -0.06 -6.79 1.65
N TYR A 92 -0.65 -5.92 0.84
CA TYR A 92 -1.07 -4.61 1.26
C TYR A 92 -2.23 -4.72 2.25
N THR A 93 -2.03 -4.21 3.45
CA THR A 93 -2.96 -4.37 4.57
C THR A 93 -3.20 -3.04 5.28
N ALA A 94 -4.19 -3.03 6.15
CA ALA A 94 -4.35 -2.00 7.17
C ALA A 94 -4.80 -2.66 8.48
N ASP A 95 -4.68 -1.94 9.58
CA ASP A 95 -5.11 -2.39 10.91
C ASP A 95 -6.54 -2.96 10.90
N ILE A 96 -7.50 -2.26 10.30
CA ILE A 96 -8.90 -2.72 10.17
C ILE A 96 -9.01 -4.00 9.32
N GLY A 97 -8.23 -4.13 8.24
CA GLY A 97 -8.22 -5.34 7.40
C GLY A 97 -7.64 -6.54 8.14
N MET A 98 -6.61 -6.32 8.96
CA MET A 98 -6.05 -7.36 9.84
C MET A 98 -7.08 -7.81 10.87
N THR A 99 -7.81 -6.87 11.50
CA THR A 99 -8.93 -7.19 12.41
C THR A 99 -9.98 -8.06 11.73
N GLU A 100 -10.50 -7.64 10.55
CA GLU A 100 -11.53 -8.40 9.83
C GLU A 100 -11.06 -9.81 9.46
N PHE A 101 -9.80 -9.91 9.01
CA PHE A 101 -9.24 -11.20 8.63
C PHE A 101 -9.13 -12.15 9.83
N HIS A 102 -8.51 -11.74 10.93
CA HIS A 102 -8.29 -12.60 12.08
C HIS A 102 -9.60 -12.95 12.82
N GLN A 103 -10.57 -12.06 12.81
CA GLN A 103 -11.91 -12.30 13.37
C GLN A 103 -12.86 -13.03 12.41
N ARG A 104 -12.47 -13.25 11.14
CA ARG A 104 -13.31 -13.89 10.10
C ARG A 104 -14.64 -13.18 9.88
N ILE A 105 -14.62 -11.86 9.90
CA ILE A 105 -15.80 -11.00 9.68
C ILE A 105 -15.69 -10.22 8.37
N GLY A 106 -16.71 -9.47 8.02
CA GLY A 106 -16.74 -8.64 6.81
C GLY A 106 -16.39 -9.41 5.54
N GLY A 107 -15.42 -8.90 4.81
CA GLY A 107 -14.92 -9.53 3.58
C GLY A 107 -14.28 -10.91 3.77
N PHE A 108 -13.96 -11.31 5.00
CA PHE A 108 -13.31 -12.59 5.30
C PHE A 108 -14.23 -13.62 5.96
N LYS A 109 -15.55 -13.34 6.04
CA LYS A 109 -16.51 -14.29 6.62
C LYS A 109 -16.47 -15.62 5.86
N GLY A 110 -16.18 -16.71 6.59
CA GLY A 110 -16.07 -18.06 6.04
C GLY A 110 -14.82 -18.32 5.19
N TYR A 111 -13.93 -17.35 5.03
CA TYR A 111 -12.69 -17.53 4.29
C TYR A 111 -11.71 -18.43 5.06
N LYS A 112 -11.12 -19.39 4.34
CA LYS A 112 -10.10 -20.31 4.86
C LYS A 112 -8.81 -20.14 4.05
N PRO A 113 -7.73 -19.64 4.66
CA PRO A 113 -6.43 -19.48 3.99
C PRO A 113 -5.83 -20.86 3.63
N LYS A 114 -5.09 -20.91 2.53
CA LYS A 114 -4.30 -22.08 2.10
C LYS A 114 -2.84 -21.98 2.56
N MET A 115 -2.37 -20.75 2.76
CA MET A 115 -1.02 -20.43 3.24
C MET A 115 -1.06 -20.01 4.71
N PRO A 116 0.11 -19.96 5.40
CA PRO A 116 0.19 -19.38 6.73
C PRO A 116 -0.44 -17.99 6.79
N GLU A 117 -1.14 -17.72 7.89
CA GLU A 117 -1.86 -16.45 8.06
C GLU A 117 -0.90 -15.26 8.07
N ILE A 118 -1.37 -14.15 7.50
CA ILE A 118 -0.66 -12.88 7.55
C ILE A 118 -0.63 -12.40 9.00
N VAL A 119 0.56 -12.00 9.47
CA VAL A 119 0.82 -11.50 10.83
C VAL A 119 1.49 -10.14 10.79
N HIS A 120 1.59 -9.43 11.93
CA HIS A 120 2.27 -8.14 11.98
C HIS A 120 3.70 -8.22 11.45
N SER A 121 4.02 -7.52 10.38
CA SER A 121 5.34 -7.57 9.74
C SER A 121 5.93 -6.20 9.45
N TRP A 122 5.16 -5.27 8.93
CA TRP A 122 5.62 -3.92 8.64
C TRP A 122 4.49 -2.93 8.42
N TYR A 123 4.62 -1.74 9.02
CA TYR A 123 3.71 -0.59 8.88
C TYR A 123 4.44 0.62 8.33
N ALA A 124 3.78 1.39 7.47
CA ALA A 124 4.41 2.41 6.64
C ALA A 124 3.84 3.82 6.82
N TYR A 125 2.52 3.96 6.93
CA TYR A 125 1.88 5.27 6.99
C TYR A 125 0.45 5.21 7.54
N PRO A 126 -0.02 6.27 8.20
CA PRO A 126 -1.43 6.46 8.49
C PRO A 126 -2.16 7.01 7.25
N MET A 127 -3.45 6.77 7.19
CA MET A 127 -4.36 7.34 6.20
C MET A 127 -5.60 7.85 6.93
N GLU A 128 -5.97 9.10 6.72
CA GLU A 128 -7.07 9.75 7.42
C GLU A 128 -8.30 9.81 6.52
N SER A 129 -9.39 9.12 6.91
CA SER A 129 -10.68 9.17 6.21
C SER A 129 -11.38 10.50 6.48
N ILE A 130 -11.69 11.24 5.42
CA ILE A 130 -12.27 12.59 5.44
C ILE A 130 -13.46 12.62 4.47
N MET A 131 -14.49 13.40 4.78
CA MET A 131 -15.65 13.60 3.90
C MET A 131 -15.53 14.90 3.10
N ALA A 132 -15.83 14.84 1.81
CA ALA A 132 -15.83 16.00 0.93
C ALA A 132 -17.10 16.03 0.04
N THR A 133 -17.44 17.24 -0.40
CA THR A 133 -18.48 17.51 -1.38
C THR A 133 -18.02 18.62 -2.33
N THR A 134 -18.82 18.99 -3.33
CA THR A 134 -18.52 20.13 -4.20
C THR A 134 -18.80 21.46 -3.49
N ALA A 135 -18.08 22.52 -3.84
CA ALA A 135 -18.31 23.86 -3.31
C ALA A 135 -19.78 24.32 -3.50
N ALA A 136 -20.39 23.97 -4.63
CA ALA A 136 -21.79 24.31 -4.92
C ALA A 136 -22.80 23.66 -3.99
N ARG A 137 -22.47 22.50 -3.38
CA ARG A 137 -23.36 21.78 -2.48
C ARG A 137 -22.99 21.93 -1.00
N ALA A 138 -21.83 22.50 -0.68
CA ALA A 138 -21.30 22.54 0.68
C ALA A 138 -22.28 23.13 1.70
N ALA A 139 -23.06 24.15 1.33
CA ALA A 139 -24.04 24.77 2.21
C ALA A 139 -25.16 23.80 2.68
N GLN A 140 -25.33 22.67 2.01
CA GLN A 140 -26.33 21.64 2.37
C GLN A 140 -25.83 20.68 3.47
N PHE A 141 -24.54 20.74 3.80
CA PHE A 141 -23.87 19.79 4.69
C PHE A 141 -23.11 20.54 5.79
N LYS A 142 -23.54 20.38 7.02
CA LYS A 142 -22.89 20.97 8.20
C LYS A 142 -22.00 19.97 8.92
N CYS A 143 -22.43 18.69 8.94
CA CYS A 143 -21.79 17.58 9.65
C CYS A 143 -21.85 16.30 8.79
N TRP A 144 -21.22 15.24 9.25
CA TRP A 144 -21.30 13.92 8.61
C TRP A 144 -22.70 13.31 8.65
N LYS A 145 -23.52 13.68 9.66
CA LYS A 145 -24.93 13.31 9.75
C LYS A 145 -25.72 13.65 8.48
N ASP A 146 -25.40 14.77 7.85
CA ASP A 146 -26.14 15.23 6.67
C ASP A 146 -25.94 14.36 5.44
N PHE A 147 -24.95 13.45 5.44
CA PHE A 147 -24.74 12.43 4.41
C PHE A 147 -25.45 11.10 4.71
N SER A 148 -26.02 10.92 5.91
CA SER A 148 -26.73 9.68 6.25
C SER A 148 -27.87 9.40 5.27
N GLY A 149 -27.93 8.19 4.71
CA GLY A 149 -28.93 7.78 3.73
C GLY A 149 -28.81 8.42 2.35
N LYS A 150 -27.82 9.31 2.12
CA LYS A 150 -27.59 9.94 0.82
C LYS A 150 -26.59 9.16 -0.02
N PRO A 151 -26.64 9.25 -1.36
CA PRO A 151 -25.69 8.57 -2.26
C PRO A 151 -24.29 9.18 -2.11
N VAL A 152 -23.36 8.41 -1.53
CA VAL A 152 -21.95 8.79 -1.31
C VAL A 152 -21.03 7.71 -1.84
N PHE A 153 -19.91 8.12 -2.42
CA PHE A 153 -18.83 7.21 -2.78
C PHE A 153 -17.80 7.15 -1.66
N TYR A 154 -17.71 6.01 -0.98
CA TYR A 154 -16.77 5.78 0.13
C TYR A 154 -15.48 5.06 -0.30
N THR A 155 -15.05 5.20 -1.54
CA THR A 155 -14.12 4.34 -2.27
C THR A 155 -14.72 2.97 -2.66
N ASN A 156 -13.99 2.18 -3.44
CA ASN A 156 -14.51 0.89 -3.90
C ASN A 156 -14.73 -0.08 -2.72
N ALA A 157 -15.76 -0.89 -2.81
CA ALA A 157 -16.03 -1.93 -1.82
C ALA A 157 -14.81 -2.84 -1.61
N GLY A 158 -14.46 -3.11 -0.35
CA GLY A 158 -13.25 -3.85 0.03
C GLY A 158 -11.98 -3.00 0.15
N PHE A 159 -12.02 -1.70 -0.15
CA PHE A 159 -10.96 -0.77 0.23
C PHE A 159 -11.01 -0.49 1.74
N MET A 160 -9.85 -0.24 2.34
CA MET A 160 -9.77 0.01 3.77
C MET A 160 -10.49 1.31 4.17
N ASN A 161 -10.48 2.33 3.31
CA ASN A 161 -11.26 3.55 3.53
C ASN A 161 -12.78 3.27 3.53
N TRP A 162 -13.27 2.39 2.62
CA TRP A 162 -14.66 1.96 2.61
C TRP A 162 -15.05 1.21 3.91
N LEU A 163 -14.19 0.30 4.39
CA LEU A 163 -14.37 -0.39 5.67
C LEU A 163 -14.34 0.59 6.84
N ASN A 164 -13.44 1.59 6.80
CA ASN A 164 -13.36 2.60 7.83
C ASN A 164 -14.66 3.42 7.93
N TRP A 165 -15.22 3.81 6.79
CA TRP A 165 -16.50 4.53 6.79
C TRP A 165 -17.66 3.68 7.28
N GLN A 166 -17.68 2.38 7.05
CA GLN A 166 -18.69 1.49 7.63
C GLN A 166 -18.61 1.49 9.16
N ARG A 167 -17.39 1.34 9.74
CA ARG A 167 -17.24 1.37 11.20
C ARG A 167 -17.56 2.74 11.79
N ILE A 168 -17.24 3.85 11.09
CA ILE A 168 -17.59 5.21 11.50
C ILE A 168 -19.11 5.36 11.53
N TYR A 169 -19.81 5.03 10.47
CA TYR A 169 -21.27 5.15 10.38
C TYR A 169 -21.98 4.24 11.37
N LYS A 170 -21.46 3.03 11.60
CA LYS A 170 -21.96 2.15 12.67
C LYS A 170 -21.83 2.81 14.06
N ALA A 171 -20.69 3.42 14.36
CA ALA A 171 -20.46 4.12 15.63
C ALA A 171 -21.40 5.34 15.80
N LEU A 172 -21.70 6.02 14.71
CA LEU A 172 -22.59 7.18 14.70
C LEU A 172 -24.08 6.80 14.68
N GLY A 173 -24.43 5.58 14.30
CA GLY A 173 -25.81 5.12 14.08
C GLY A 173 -26.43 5.70 12.81
N TYR A 174 -25.61 5.91 11.76
CA TYR A 174 -26.05 6.48 10.48
C TYR A 174 -26.26 5.41 9.42
N GLU A 175 -27.17 5.71 8.46
CA GLU A 175 -27.42 4.88 7.31
C GLU A 175 -26.28 5.01 6.29
N PHE A 176 -25.61 3.88 5.97
CA PHE A 176 -24.51 3.82 5.01
C PHE A 176 -25.05 3.51 3.61
N LYS A 177 -25.24 4.54 2.80
CA LYS A 177 -25.68 4.41 1.41
C LYS A 177 -24.51 4.62 0.45
N HIS A 178 -23.88 3.52 0.06
CA HIS A 178 -22.73 3.51 -0.84
C HIS A 178 -23.15 3.44 -2.31
N VAL A 179 -22.51 4.26 -3.15
CA VAL A 179 -22.59 4.19 -4.60
C VAL A 179 -21.26 3.67 -5.14
N GLN A 180 -21.27 2.48 -5.74
CA GLN A 180 -20.07 1.89 -6.34
C GLN A 180 -19.82 2.53 -7.71
N ILE A 181 -18.65 3.16 -7.87
CA ILE A 181 -18.15 3.73 -9.13
C ILE A 181 -16.66 3.39 -9.29
N ASP A 182 -16.13 3.57 -10.47
CA ASP A 182 -14.69 3.56 -10.68
C ASP A 182 -14.03 4.78 -10.01
N LEU A 183 -12.81 4.64 -9.47
CA LEU A 183 -12.07 5.75 -8.85
C LEU A 183 -11.94 6.96 -9.80
N LYS A 184 -11.69 6.71 -11.09
CA LYS A 184 -11.55 7.76 -12.11
C LYS A 184 -12.85 8.50 -12.40
N ALA A 185 -13.99 7.87 -12.13
CA ALA A 185 -15.31 8.49 -12.32
C ALA A 185 -15.74 9.41 -11.16
N ASN A 186 -14.91 9.54 -10.11
CA ASN A 186 -15.25 10.33 -8.90
C ASN A 186 -15.64 11.77 -9.23
N ALA A 187 -14.85 12.46 -10.04
CA ALA A 187 -15.10 13.84 -10.42
C ALA A 187 -16.41 13.98 -11.23
N ASP A 188 -16.64 13.10 -12.20
CA ASP A 188 -17.84 13.10 -13.05
C ASP A 188 -19.10 12.83 -12.23
N ALA A 189 -19.03 11.87 -11.31
CA ALA A 189 -20.15 11.52 -10.43
C ALA A 189 -20.53 12.66 -9.48
N LEU A 190 -19.54 13.36 -8.92
CA LEU A 190 -19.75 14.57 -8.11
C LEU A 190 -20.37 15.70 -8.93
N GLN A 191 -19.86 15.92 -10.14
CA GLN A 191 -20.34 16.98 -11.03
C GLN A 191 -21.78 16.73 -11.49
N ALA A 192 -22.07 15.50 -11.93
CA ALA A 192 -23.41 15.08 -12.37
C ALA A 192 -24.43 14.99 -11.20
N GLY A 193 -23.98 14.93 -9.96
CA GLY A 193 -24.84 14.78 -8.78
C GLY A 193 -25.37 13.37 -8.56
N SER A 194 -24.83 12.37 -9.24
CA SER A 194 -25.11 10.95 -8.95
C SER A 194 -24.63 10.53 -7.56
N ILE A 195 -23.63 11.24 -7.03
CA ILE A 195 -23.23 11.24 -5.64
C ILE A 195 -23.23 12.65 -5.09
N VAL A 196 -23.61 12.83 -3.84
CA VAL A 196 -23.63 14.13 -3.17
C VAL A 196 -22.39 14.39 -2.34
N GLY A 197 -21.63 13.36 -2.04
CA GLY A 197 -20.36 13.39 -1.31
C GLY A 197 -19.45 12.27 -1.74
N SER A 198 -18.19 12.46 -1.45
CA SER A 198 -17.16 11.45 -1.69
C SER A 198 -16.19 11.43 -0.52
N ALA A 199 -15.92 10.24 -0.02
CA ALA A 199 -14.94 10.04 1.03
C ALA A 199 -13.54 10.18 0.44
N THR A 200 -12.91 11.29 0.74
CA THR A 200 -11.48 11.46 0.47
C THR A 200 -10.66 10.86 1.59
N TYR A 201 -9.37 10.80 1.38
CA TYR A 201 -8.40 10.51 2.42
C TYR A 201 -7.09 11.24 2.14
N THR A 202 -6.44 11.62 3.20
CA THR A 202 -5.04 12.02 3.14
C THR A 202 -4.16 10.86 3.60
N THR A 203 -2.92 10.84 3.17
CA THR A 203 -1.90 9.96 3.71
C THR A 203 -0.95 10.81 4.54
N ALA A 204 -0.92 10.55 5.84
CA ALA A 204 -0.16 11.34 6.83
C ALA A 204 -0.50 12.84 6.82
N GLY A 205 -1.70 13.22 6.42
CA GLY A 205 -2.12 14.60 6.24
C GLY A 205 -1.35 15.36 5.15
N ARG A 206 -0.61 14.68 4.25
CA ARG A 206 0.37 15.29 3.33
C ARG A 206 0.22 14.91 1.87
N SER A 207 -0.36 13.77 1.58
CA SER A 207 -0.52 13.27 0.20
C SER A 207 -1.96 12.91 -0.09
N LEU A 208 -2.37 13.09 -1.35
CA LEU A 208 -3.65 12.64 -1.90
C LEU A 208 -3.42 11.49 -2.89
N ALA A 209 -4.41 10.60 -2.99
CA ALA A 209 -4.47 9.65 -4.09
C ALA A 209 -4.62 10.36 -5.45
N ALA A 210 -4.12 9.73 -6.52
CA ALA A 210 -4.11 10.34 -7.86
C ALA A 210 -5.50 10.79 -8.32
N TYR A 211 -6.54 9.97 -8.11
CA TYR A 211 -7.91 10.32 -8.51
C TYR A 211 -8.49 11.50 -7.72
N TRP A 212 -8.03 11.76 -6.49
CA TRP A 212 -8.40 12.94 -5.73
C TRP A 212 -7.66 14.18 -6.19
N LYS A 213 -6.37 14.08 -6.58
CA LYS A 213 -5.63 15.16 -7.24
C LYS A 213 -6.32 15.57 -8.54
N GLU A 214 -6.77 14.60 -9.34
CA GLU A 214 -7.56 14.86 -10.54
C GLU A 214 -8.90 15.54 -10.21
N THR A 215 -9.60 15.07 -9.17
CA THR A 215 -10.89 15.66 -8.75
C THR A 215 -10.75 17.13 -8.36
N GLU A 216 -9.74 17.49 -7.53
CA GLU A 216 -9.52 18.87 -7.12
C GLU A 216 -9.07 19.80 -8.27
N LEU A 217 -8.39 19.26 -9.29
CA LEU A 217 -8.05 20.03 -10.48
C LEU A 217 -9.29 20.38 -11.32
N ARG A 218 -10.27 19.49 -11.40
CA ARG A 218 -11.47 19.62 -12.22
C ARG A 218 -12.58 20.44 -11.57
N MET A 219 -12.63 20.53 -10.23
CA MET A 219 -13.68 21.26 -9.51
C MET A 219 -13.20 21.78 -8.17
N ASP A 220 -13.92 22.76 -7.63
CA ASP A 220 -13.73 23.20 -6.26
C ASP A 220 -14.51 22.29 -5.30
N ILE A 221 -13.79 21.72 -4.35
CA ILE A 221 -14.33 20.84 -3.33
C ILE A 221 -14.36 21.54 -1.97
N ARG A 222 -15.18 21.03 -1.07
CA ARG A 222 -15.21 21.45 0.34
C ARG A 222 -15.18 20.22 1.22
N ILE A 223 -14.32 20.25 2.22
CA ILE A 223 -14.31 19.27 3.31
C ILE A 223 -15.43 19.58 4.27
N ILE A 224 -16.16 18.55 4.66
CA ILE A 224 -17.19 18.64 5.69
C ILE A 224 -16.66 17.86 6.90
N ASN A 225 -16.40 18.59 7.98
CA ASN A 225 -15.93 17.99 9.24
C ASN A 225 -17.08 17.36 10.02
N PRO A 226 -16.82 16.37 10.90
CA PRO A 226 -17.81 15.92 11.86
C PRO A 226 -18.12 17.03 12.88
N CYS A 227 -19.35 17.08 13.38
CA CYS A 227 -19.71 17.95 14.48
C CYS A 227 -19.10 17.44 15.81
N PRO A 228 -19.00 18.29 16.86
CA PRO A 228 -18.38 17.89 18.13
C PRO A 228 -19.01 16.65 18.76
N GLU A 229 -20.33 16.48 18.68
CA GLU A 229 -21.04 15.31 19.18
C GLU A 229 -20.73 14.03 18.39
N GLU A 230 -20.46 14.16 17.09
CA GLU A 230 -20.01 13.03 16.24
C GLU A 230 -18.59 12.61 16.62
N VAL A 231 -17.69 13.58 16.84
CA VAL A 231 -16.33 13.33 17.34
C VAL A 231 -16.37 12.60 18.68
N ALA A 232 -17.24 13.03 19.61
CA ALA A 232 -17.41 12.38 20.91
C ALA A 232 -17.87 10.92 20.76
N LYS A 233 -18.87 10.65 19.90
CA LYS A 233 -19.37 9.28 19.63
C LYS A 233 -18.31 8.39 18.98
N ILE A 234 -17.55 8.92 18.00
CA ILE A 234 -16.46 8.20 17.34
C ILE A 234 -15.41 7.77 18.38
N LYS A 235 -14.99 8.71 19.25
CA LYS A 235 -14.02 8.42 20.32
C LYS A 235 -14.58 7.42 21.35
N ALA A 236 -15.85 7.54 21.73
CA ALA A 236 -16.52 6.61 22.65
C ALA A 236 -16.62 5.19 22.07
N ALA A 237 -16.67 5.05 20.74
CA ALA A 237 -16.61 3.76 20.04
C ALA A 237 -15.17 3.20 19.91
N GLY A 238 -14.17 3.83 20.52
CA GLY A 238 -12.76 3.40 20.48
C GLY A 238 -12.02 3.76 19.20
N LEU A 239 -12.60 4.62 18.35
CA LEU A 239 -11.95 5.07 17.13
C LEU A 239 -11.13 6.34 17.39
N ALA A 240 -9.91 6.40 16.87
CA ALA A 240 -9.10 7.62 16.94
C ALA A 240 -9.68 8.70 16.01
N VAL A 241 -9.47 9.96 16.40
CA VAL A 241 -9.79 11.13 15.57
C VAL A 241 -8.57 12.03 15.56
N VAL A 242 -8.18 12.47 14.37
CA VAL A 242 -7.00 13.32 14.15
C VAL A 242 -7.38 14.58 13.38
N GLU A 243 -6.61 15.61 13.59
CA GLU A 243 -6.67 16.87 12.84
C GLU A 243 -5.49 16.93 11.88
N VAL A 244 -5.77 17.34 10.64
CA VAL A 244 -4.76 17.53 9.60
C VAL A 244 -4.90 18.94 9.01
N ASP A 245 -3.76 19.55 8.67
CA ASP A 245 -3.74 20.79 7.90
C ASP A 245 -3.97 20.45 6.42
N PRO A 246 -5.14 20.81 5.84
CA PRO A 246 -5.45 20.44 4.46
C PRO A 246 -4.48 21.06 3.45
N LYS A 247 -3.84 22.18 3.75
CA LYS A 247 -2.86 22.83 2.87
C LYS A 247 -1.60 21.98 2.61
N GLN A 248 -1.37 20.98 3.44
CA GLN A 248 -0.25 20.05 3.24
C GLN A 248 -0.53 19.00 2.16
N ALA A 249 -1.81 18.72 1.86
CA ALA A 249 -2.24 17.66 0.94
C ALA A 249 -2.98 18.21 -0.28
N PHE A 250 -3.84 19.20 -0.10
CA PHE A 250 -4.67 19.80 -1.16
C PHE A 250 -3.98 21.02 -1.76
N SER A 251 -4.10 21.18 -3.08
CA SER A 251 -3.54 22.31 -3.82
C SER A 251 -4.46 23.54 -3.80
N LYS A 252 -5.76 23.35 -3.53
CA LYS A 252 -6.77 24.40 -3.48
C LYS A 252 -7.35 24.56 -2.06
N ASP A 253 -8.00 25.69 -1.85
CA ASP A 253 -8.80 25.90 -0.63
C ASP A 253 -9.99 24.94 -0.60
N VAL A 254 -10.09 24.17 0.49
CA VAL A 254 -11.14 23.18 0.72
C VAL A 254 -12.18 23.63 1.75
N GLY A 255 -12.19 24.91 2.09
CA GLY A 255 -13.21 25.56 2.93
C GLY A 255 -13.04 25.37 4.44
N VAL A 256 -11.99 24.70 4.90
CA VAL A 256 -11.70 24.50 6.31
C VAL A 256 -10.23 24.79 6.61
N LYS A 257 -9.94 25.35 7.80
CA LYS A 257 -8.57 25.54 8.26
C LYS A 257 -7.93 24.24 8.74
N THR A 258 -8.75 23.35 9.31
CA THR A 258 -8.36 22.06 9.84
C THR A 258 -9.35 21.01 9.35
N ALA A 259 -8.88 19.95 8.73
CA ALA A 259 -9.69 18.80 8.38
C ALA A 259 -9.65 17.77 9.52
N VAL A 260 -10.79 17.21 9.86
CA VAL A 260 -10.92 16.17 10.89
C VAL A 260 -11.13 14.82 10.21
N GLY A 261 -10.29 13.86 10.54
CA GLY A 261 -10.33 12.52 9.94
C GLY A 261 -10.25 11.40 10.98
N VAL A 262 -10.65 10.21 10.55
CA VAL A 262 -10.50 8.98 11.33
C VAL A 262 -9.36 8.17 10.69
N PRO A 263 -8.22 8.00 11.39
CA PRO A 263 -7.07 7.35 10.84
C PRO A 263 -7.22 5.83 10.78
N ILE A 264 -6.55 5.23 9.82
CA ILE A 264 -6.22 3.80 9.70
C ILE A 264 -4.73 3.69 9.43
N LEU A 265 -4.07 2.67 9.96
CA LEU A 265 -2.64 2.47 9.80
C LEU A 265 -2.38 1.40 8.75
N PHE A 266 -1.71 1.79 7.68
CA PHE A 266 -1.36 0.90 6.57
C PHE A 266 0.03 0.30 6.70
N GLY A 267 0.13 -0.94 6.20
CA GLY A 267 1.36 -1.69 6.11
C GLY A 267 1.36 -2.70 4.99
N TYR A 268 2.43 -3.46 4.97
CA TYR A 268 2.63 -4.58 4.06
C TYR A 268 3.05 -5.77 4.89
N ASN A 269 2.12 -6.69 5.09
CA ASN A 269 2.31 -7.79 6.01
C ASN A 269 2.43 -9.11 5.26
N VAL A 270 3.09 -10.08 5.88
CA VAL A 270 3.39 -11.39 5.32
C VAL A 270 2.99 -12.51 6.28
N GLY A 271 2.89 -13.73 5.78
CA GLY A 271 2.76 -14.94 6.59
C GLY A 271 4.12 -15.57 6.89
N LEU A 272 4.12 -16.64 7.69
CA LEU A 272 5.33 -17.35 8.11
C LEU A 272 6.03 -18.15 6.98
N ASN A 273 5.44 -18.21 5.80
CA ASN A 273 6.11 -18.70 4.59
C ASN A 273 7.24 -17.77 4.12
N ILE A 274 7.28 -16.53 4.62
CA ILE A 274 8.40 -15.61 4.42
C ILE A 274 9.32 -15.72 5.64
N SER A 275 10.62 -15.94 5.40
CA SER A 275 11.55 -16.18 6.49
C SER A 275 11.80 -14.96 7.37
N GLU A 276 12.13 -15.20 8.65
CA GLU A 276 12.55 -14.18 9.60
C GLU A 276 13.61 -13.23 9.00
N ASN A 277 14.62 -13.79 8.35
CA ASN A 277 15.74 -13.03 7.81
C ASN A 277 15.32 -12.08 6.68
N ILE A 278 14.36 -12.47 5.84
CA ILE A 278 13.81 -11.58 4.78
C ILE A 278 13.13 -10.39 5.42
N VAL A 279 12.18 -10.60 6.33
CA VAL A 279 11.46 -9.50 6.99
C VAL A 279 12.41 -8.60 7.77
N TYR A 280 13.37 -9.16 8.50
CA TYR A 280 14.39 -8.40 9.22
C TYR A 280 15.23 -7.52 8.29
N LYS A 281 15.72 -8.07 7.16
CA LYS A 281 16.48 -7.31 6.15
C LYS A 281 15.66 -6.17 5.54
N LEU A 282 14.37 -6.41 5.22
CA LEU A 282 13.48 -5.39 4.69
C LEU A 282 13.27 -4.24 5.68
N LEU A 283 12.99 -4.56 6.94
CA LEU A 283 12.83 -3.56 8.00
C LEU A 283 14.11 -2.71 8.16
N GLY A 284 15.28 -3.35 8.18
CA GLY A 284 16.58 -2.67 8.25
C GLY A 284 16.81 -1.74 7.05
N ALA A 285 16.45 -2.17 5.84
CA ALA A 285 16.57 -1.36 4.63
C ALA A 285 15.63 -0.15 4.66
N PHE A 286 14.37 -0.34 5.05
CA PHE A 286 13.40 0.76 5.18
C PHE A 286 13.83 1.74 6.28
N TYR A 287 14.26 1.25 7.43
CA TYR A 287 14.77 2.08 8.52
C TYR A 287 15.96 2.94 8.09
N LYS A 288 16.93 2.34 7.41
CA LYS A 288 18.11 3.04 6.88
C LYS A 288 17.74 4.10 5.82
N ASN A 289 16.73 3.84 5.01
CA ASN A 289 16.32 4.70 3.89
C ASN A 289 15.08 5.54 4.19
N LYS A 290 14.58 5.59 5.41
CA LYS A 290 13.33 6.26 5.79
C LYS A 290 13.24 7.73 5.38
N ASP A 291 14.35 8.47 5.48
CA ASP A 291 14.40 9.88 5.10
C ASP A 291 14.34 10.09 3.58
N ASN A 292 14.93 9.18 2.80
CA ASN A 292 14.83 9.20 1.34
C ASN A 292 13.42 8.79 0.88
N LEU A 293 12.78 7.83 1.53
CA LEU A 293 11.39 7.48 1.28
C LEU A 293 10.47 8.69 1.53
N ALA A 294 10.66 9.43 2.62
CA ALA A 294 9.88 10.64 2.92
C ALA A 294 10.11 11.78 1.90
N LYS A 295 11.28 11.86 1.27
CA LYS A 295 11.53 12.79 0.16
C LYS A 295 10.84 12.34 -1.13
N THR A 296 10.71 11.04 -1.35
CA THR A 296 10.02 10.49 -2.52
C THR A 296 8.50 10.66 -2.41
N ASP A 297 7.93 10.41 -1.23
CA ASP A 297 6.52 10.65 -0.95
C ASP A 297 6.35 11.19 0.48
N PRO A 298 5.77 12.40 0.65
CA PRO A 298 5.54 13.01 1.96
C PRO A 298 4.68 12.17 2.92
N GLY A 299 3.89 11.22 2.42
CA GLY A 299 3.13 10.26 3.23
C GLY A 299 3.99 9.39 4.14
N PHE A 300 5.28 9.22 3.83
CA PHE A 300 6.24 8.53 4.69
C PHE A 300 6.84 9.39 5.80
N THR A 301 6.49 10.69 5.88
CA THR A 301 7.06 11.59 6.90
C THR A 301 6.90 11.08 8.34
N PRO A 302 5.75 10.54 8.78
CA PRO A 302 5.62 9.98 10.13
C PRO A 302 6.56 8.80 10.37
N MET A 303 6.69 7.90 9.38
CA MET A 303 7.62 6.77 9.44
C MET A 303 9.08 7.25 9.51
N ALA A 304 9.45 8.29 8.77
CA ALA A 304 10.79 8.86 8.82
C ALA A 304 11.10 9.48 10.18
N LYS A 305 10.11 10.13 10.81
CA LYS A 305 10.27 10.73 12.14
C LYS A 305 10.38 9.68 13.25
N ASP A 306 9.52 8.66 13.21
CA ASP A 306 9.47 7.60 14.21
C ASP A 306 9.14 6.25 13.58
N PHE A 307 10.14 5.64 12.96
CA PHE A 307 10.00 4.33 12.32
C PHE A 307 9.60 3.25 13.32
N ILE A 308 10.24 3.24 14.47
CA ILE A 308 10.04 2.22 15.51
C ILE A 308 8.66 2.37 16.13
N GLY A 309 8.30 3.59 16.54
CA GLY A 309 6.96 3.86 17.11
C GLY A 309 5.84 3.52 16.15
N MET A 310 6.02 3.68 14.83
CA MET A 310 5.01 3.27 13.85
C MET A 310 4.79 1.75 13.83
N GLN A 311 5.84 0.94 13.98
CA GLN A 311 5.70 -0.52 14.08
C GLN A 311 4.97 -0.91 15.37
N VAL A 312 5.35 -0.29 16.49
CA VAL A 312 4.69 -0.45 17.80
C VAL A 312 3.21 -0.08 17.73
N GLN A 313 2.89 1.05 17.07
CA GLN A 313 1.50 1.49 16.89
C GLN A 313 0.69 0.48 16.08
N GLY A 314 1.28 -0.09 15.02
CA GLY A 314 0.62 -1.10 14.18
C GLY A 314 0.29 -2.38 14.96
N ILE A 315 1.23 -2.86 15.78
CA ILE A 315 0.98 -4.03 16.63
C ILE A 315 -0.11 -3.71 17.67
N ASN A 316 -0.03 -2.56 18.32
CA ASN A 316 -0.98 -2.16 19.36
C ASN A 316 -2.41 -1.91 18.82
N ALA A 317 -2.57 -1.66 17.53
CA ALA A 317 -3.90 -1.59 16.91
C ALA A 317 -4.65 -2.94 16.92
N ASN A 318 -3.91 -4.07 16.94
CA ASN A 318 -4.44 -5.43 17.02
C ASN A 318 -3.52 -6.33 17.86
N PRO A 319 -3.43 -6.11 19.19
CA PRO A 319 -2.39 -6.73 20.02
C PRO A 319 -2.54 -8.26 20.17
N ASP A 320 -3.70 -8.81 19.83
CA ASP A 320 -3.97 -10.25 19.85
C ASP A 320 -3.40 -10.98 18.62
N ILE A 321 -3.10 -10.26 17.55
CA ILE A 321 -2.46 -10.81 16.36
C ILE A 321 -0.96 -10.99 16.64
N ALA A 322 -0.43 -12.15 16.28
CA ALA A 322 0.98 -12.44 16.48
C ALA A 322 1.89 -11.57 15.60
N VAL A 323 3.12 -11.39 16.05
CA VAL A 323 4.17 -10.61 15.38
C VAL A 323 5.12 -11.55 14.64
N HIS A 324 5.42 -11.23 13.39
CA HIS A 324 6.39 -11.98 12.59
C HIS A 324 7.77 -12.03 13.28
N PRO A 325 8.47 -13.17 13.32
CA PRO A 325 9.78 -13.28 13.98
C PRO A 325 10.79 -12.22 13.54
N GLY A 326 10.80 -11.83 12.26
CA GLY A 326 11.68 -10.79 11.73
C GLY A 326 11.39 -9.40 12.29
N LEU A 327 10.11 -9.04 12.48
CA LEU A 327 9.73 -7.79 13.14
C LEU A 327 10.04 -7.86 14.64
N ALA A 328 9.76 -8.98 15.30
CA ALA A 328 10.07 -9.19 16.72
C ALA A 328 11.58 -9.02 16.99
N ARG A 329 12.43 -9.63 16.16
CA ARG A 329 13.89 -9.49 16.24
C ARG A 329 14.32 -8.03 16.07
N PHE A 330 13.76 -7.33 15.05
CA PHE A 330 14.06 -5.92 14.79
C PHE A 330 13.67 -5.04 15.99
N LEU A 331 12.49 -5.22 16.57
CA LEU A 331 12.03 -4.45 17.73
C LEU A 331 12.83 -4.74 19.00
N LYS A 332 13.27 -5.99 19.23
CA LYS A 332 14.16 -6.36 20.35
C LYS A 332 15.50 -5.65 20.25
N GLU A 333 16.10 -5.61 19.06
CA GLU A 333 17.36 -4.92 18.80
C GLU A 333 17.26 -3.41 19.09
N HIS A 334 16.10 -2.82 18.77
CA HIS A 334 15.82 -1.41 19.04
C HIS A 334 15.20 -1.13 20.43
N LYS A 335 15.18 -2.13 21.33
CA LYS A 335 14.64 -2.02 22.71
C LYS A 335 13.17 -1.57 22.77
N ALA A 336 12.38 -1.91 21.75
CA ALA A 336 10.98 -1.53 21.62
C ALA A 336 10.02 -2.74 21.67
N TRP A 337 10.52 -3.94 21.96
CA TRP A 337 9.71 -5.13 22.14
C TRP A 337 8.92 -5.09 23.45
N SER A 338 7.67 -5.52 23.41
CA SER A 338 6.83 -5.71 24.60
C SER A 338 6.57 -7.21 24.81
N GLU A 339 6.81 -7.70 26.05
CA GLU A 339 6.52 -9.09 26.41
C GLU A 339 5.02 -9.44 26.43
N LYS A 340 4.14 -8.45 26.24
CA LYS A 340 2.71 -8.66 26.04
C LYS A 340 2.37 -9.20 24.66
N TRP A 341 3.25 -9.02 23.69
CA TRP A 341 3.02 -9.45 22.31
C TRP A 341 3.47 -10.90 22.12
N LYS A 342 2.81 -11.59 21.19
CA LYS A 342 3.15 -12.97 20.83
C LYS A 342 3.97 -12.98 19.56
N ILE A 343 5.05 -13.74 19.52
CA ILE A 343 5.77 -14.04 18.30
C ILE A 343 5.03 -15.18 17.59
N ALA A 344 4.81 -15.03 16.27
CA ALA A 344 4.23 -16.09 15.46
C ALA A 344 5.24 -17.24 15.25
N GLY A 345 4.78 -18.47 15.32
CA GLY A 345 5.62 -19.67 15.15
C GLY A 345 4.99 -20.90 15.73
#